data_5d095b52516a6c8eba7698e182dc5b99
#
_entry.id   5d095b52516a6c8eba7698e182dc5b99
#
_cell.length_a   1.000
_cell.length_b   1.000
_cell.length_c   1.000
_cell.angle_alpha   90.00
_cell.angle_beta   90.00
_cell.angle_gamma   90.00
#
_symmetry.space_group_name_H-M   'P 1'
#
loop_
_entity.id
_entity.type
_entity.pdbx_description
1 polymer ?
#
loop_
_entity_poly.entity_id
_entity_poly.type
_entity_poly.pdbx_seq_one_letter_code
_entity_poly.pdbx_strand_id
1 'polypeptide(L)'
;MYAVGVVGLVSFVLLERRMADAALLPVKLFRIRAFRLGTVLHFTVGITMFGAMTTLPLYLQLAKGMSPMKAGLATLPTMAANVTVTLVVGRLMSRTGRFKVHLVAGVGSLTVAMLVFATLRDDSPLWYVAIGMVFMGAGLGAAMQTITTLAQSEVPGRDMGAATASVNFFRSNGGTVGAAAFLSILFSLAGSRISERVAVASQDASFRRLAGEPANAEALKGVLRPDGGVNLEDSAFLRHLDPGVAQPFLEGYVSALRVVFLTGAAVGLIAFVIAAWRVPNTQLSAD
;
A
#
# COMPACT_ATOMS: atom_id res chain seq x y z
N MET A 1 17.83 -12.78 -17.73
CA MET A 1 17.01 -12.94 -16.51
C MET A 1 15.51 -13.11 -16.81
N TYR A 2 14.88 -12.27 -17.64
CA TYR A 2 13.44 -12.38 -17.94
C TYR A 2 13.03 -13.70 -18.59
N ALA A 3 13.83 -14.25 -19.49
CA ALA A 3 13.55 -15.54 -20.14
C ALA A 3 13.48 -16.71 -19.14
N VAL A 4 14.35 -16.73 -18.13
CA VAL A 4 14.35 -17.76 -17.07
C VAL A 4 13.09 -17.66 -16.23
N GLY A 5 12.64 -16.44 -15.92
CA GLY A 5 11.38 -16.20 -15.20
C GLY A 5 10.16 -16.68 -15.98
N VAL A 6 10.11 -16.38 -17.28
CA VAL A 6 8.99 -16.83 -18.14
C VAL A 6 8.98 -18.35 -18.28
N VAL A 7 10.14 -18.98 -18.53
CA VAL A 7 10.26 -20.43 -18.62
C VAL A 7 9.86 -21.09 -17.30
N GLY A 8 10.30 -20.54 -16.16
CA GLY A 8 9.92 -21.03 -14.83
C GLY A 8 8.41 -20.95 -14.58
N LEU A 9 7.78 -19.84 -14.98
CA LEU A 9 6.34 -19.63 -14.84
C LEU A 9 5.52 -20.59 -15.73
N VAL A 10 5.93 -20.76 -16.98
CA VAL A 10 5.31 -21.69 -17.92
C VAL A 10 5.45 -23.13 -17.42
N SER A 11 6.67 -23.51 -16.99
CA SER A 11 6.91 -24.85 -16.43
C SER A 11 6.09 -25.11 -15.18
N PHE A 12 5.97 -24.13 -14.28
CA PHE A 12 5.13 -24.22 -13.09
C PHE A 12 3.66 -24.46 -13.48
N VAL A 13 3.10 -23.65 -14.38
CA VAL A 13 1.70 -23.81 -14.82
C VAL A 13 1.46 -25.15 -15.49
N LEU A 14 2.41 -25.67 -16.27
CA LEU A 14 2.30 -26.97 -16.93
C LEU A 14 2.38 -28.13 -15.93
N LEU A 15 3.27 -28.07 -14.94
CA LEU A 15 3.39 -29.04 -13.86
C LEU A 15 2.12 -29.04 -12.99
N GLU A 16 1.63 -27.87 -12.62
CA GLU A 16 0.41 -27.67 -11.81
C GLU A 16 -0.82 -28.28 -12.51
N ARG A 17 -0.93 -28.12 -13.83
CA ARG A 17 -1.99 -28.76 -14.62
C ARG A 17 -1.88 -30.30 -14.66
N ARG A 18 -0.67 -30.86 -14.57
CA ARG A 18 -0.46 -32.32 -14.54
C ARG A 18 -0.70 -32.94 -13.17
N MET A 19 -0.46 -32.19 -12.08
CA MET A 19 -0.59 -32.70 -10.72
C MET A 19 -2.04 -32.82 -10.23
N ALA A 20 -3.00 -32.28 -10.99
CA ALA A 20 -4.45 -32.39 -10.77
C ALA A 20 -4.89 -32.22 -9.30
N ASP A 21 -5.04 -33.30 -8.53
CA ASP A 21 -5.52 -33.27 -7.14
C ASP A 21 -4.42 -33.02 -6.11
N ALA A 22 -3.14 -33.10 -6.47
CA ALA A 22 -1.98 -32.79 -5.63
C ALA A 22 -1.42 -31.38 -5.93
N ALA A 23 -2.07 -30.59 -6.79
CA ALA A 23 -1.65 -29.25 -7.18
C ALA A 23 -1.69 -28.29 -5.99
N LEU A 24 -0.64 -27.47 -5.84
CA LEU A 24 -0.56 -26.40 -4.82
C LEU A 24 -1.60 -25.31 -5.07
N LEU A 25 -1.89 -25.03 -6.35
CA LEU A 25 -2.92 -24.09 -6.80
C LEU A 25 -3.97 -24.83 -7.63
N PRO A 26 -4.97 -25.50 -7.00
CA PRO A 26 -5.94 -26.29 -7.76
C PRO A 26 -6.73 -25.41 -8.74
N VAL A 27 -6.42 -25.51 -10.03
CA VAL A 27 -7.07 -24.72 -11.10
C VAL A 27 -8.59 -24.89 -11.08
N LYS A 28 -9.09 -26.02 -10.60
CA LYS A 28 -10.50 -26.29 -10.39
C LYS A 28 -11.20 -25.28 -9.48
N LEU A 29 -10.48 -24.72 -8.47
CA LEU A 29 -11.05 -23.73 -7.55
C LEU A 29 -11.37 -22.41 -8.26
N PHE A 30 -10.65 -22.03 -9.32
CA PHE A 30 -10.95 -20.84 -10.11
C PHE A 30 -12.27 -20.93 -10.90
N ARG A 31 -12.89 -22.11 -11.00
CA ARG A 31 -14.25 -22.25 -11.54
C ARG A 31 -15.30 -21.79 -10.54
N ILE A 32 -14.99 -21.82 -9.24
CA ILE A 32 -15.86 -21.35 -8.17
C ILE A 32 -15.85 -19.82 -8.17
N ARG A 33 -17.03 -19.21 -8.28
CA ARG A 33 -17.17 -17.75 -8.39
C ARG A 33 -16.67 -17.03 -7.14
N ALA A 34 -17.03 -17.52 -5.95
CA ALA A 34 -16.63 -16.95 -4.67
C ALA A 34 -15.09 -16.98 -4.50
N PHE A 35 -14.46 -18.10 -4.83
CA PHE A 35 -13.01 -18.25 -4.77
C PHE A 35 -12.30 -17.26 -5.72
N ARG A 36 -12.75 -17.16 -6.97
CA ARG A 36 -12.18 -16.24 -7.95
C ARG A 36 -12.30 -14.77 -7.50
N LEU A 37 -13.45 -14.36 -7.00
CA LEU A 37 -13.66 -13.01 -6.47
C LEU A 37 -12.78 -12.75 -5.24
N GLY A 38 -12.72 -13.71 -4.31
CA GLY A 38 -11.84 -13.63 -3.14
C GLY A 38 -10.37 -13.48 -3.53
N THR A 39 -9.89 -14.24 -4.50
CA THR A 39 -8.50 -14.16 -4.99
C THR A 39 -8.19 -12.79 -5.60
N VAL A 40 -9.06 -12.26 -6.46
CA VAL A 40 -8.89 -10.93 -7.06
C VAL A 40 -8.89 -9.84 -5.97
N LEU A 41 -9.82 -9.92 -5.02
CA LEU A 41 -9.89 -8.97 -3.91
C LEU A 41 -8.66 -9.06 -3.01
N HIS A 42 -8.17 -10.25 -2.69
CA HIS A 42 -6.93 -10.42 -1.93
C HIS A 42 -5.72 -9.83 -2.65
N PHE A 43 -5.62 -10.01 -3.96
CA PHE A 43 -4.55 -9.45 -4.76
C PHE A 43 -4.58 -7.91 -4.75
N THR A 44 -5.76 -7.30 -4.99
CA THR A 44 -5.91 -5.84 -5.00
C THR A 44 -5.71 -5.22 -3.61
N VAL A 45 -6.22 -5.85 -2.55
CA VAL A 45 -5.96 -5.44 -1.17
C VAL A 45 -4.47 -5.59 -0.84
N GLY A 46 -3.81 -6.66 -1.33
CA GLY A 46 -2.37 -6.84 -1.21
C GLY A 46 -1.58 -5.67 -1.80
N ILE A 47 -1.92 -5.25 -3.02
CA ILE A 47 -1.28 -4.09 -3.68
C ILE A 47 -1.39 -2.85 -2.79
N THR A 48 -2.60 -2.51 -2.36
CA THR A 48 -2.85 -1.30 -1.56
C THR A 48 -2.16 -1.37 -0.19
N MET A 49 -2.26 -2.51 0.48
CA MET A 49 -1.68 -2.74 1.81
C MET A 49 -0.17 -2.58 1.80
N PHE A 50 0.53 -3.37 1.00
CA PHE A 50 2.00 -3.38 1.02
C PHE A 50 2.58 -2.12 0.40
N GLY A 51 1.91 -1.56 -0.62
CA GLY A 51 2.30 -0.27 -1.17
C GLY A 51 2.27 0.84 -0.09
N ALA A 52 1.19 0.92 0.69
CA ALA A 52 1.11 1.88 1.79
C ALA A 52 2.08 1.58 2.93
N MET A 53 2.25 0.29 3.30
CA MET A 53 3.18 -0.11 4.37
C MET A 53 4.64 0.21 4.05
N THR A 54 5.02 0.28 2.78
CA THR A 54 6.37 0.68 2.37
C THR A 54 6.54 2.19 2.27
N THR A 55 5.53 2.92 1.81
CA THR A 55 5.64 4.35 1.53
C THR A 55 5.31 5.25 2.72
N LEU A 56 4.43 4.81 3.63
CA LEU A 56 4.05 5.62 4.79
C LEU A 56 5.21 5.83 5.80
N PRO A 57 6.03 4.82 6.15
CA PRO A 57 7.23 5.05 6.96
C PRO A 57 8.23 6.00 6.30
N LEU A 58 8.34 5.99 4.96
CA LEU A 58 9.20 6.92 4.23
C LEU A 58 8.70 8.37 4.40
N TYR A 59 7.38 8.58 4.33
CA TYR A 59 6.79 9.90 4.63
C TYR A 59 7.14 10.35 6.06
N LEU A 60 6.99 9.48 7.07
CA LEU A 60 7.28 9.82 8.46
C LEU A 60 8.77 10.11 8.69
N GLN A 61 9.65 9.40 8.01
CA GLN A 61 11.09 9.61 8.14
C GLN A 61 11.54 10.90 7.44
N LEU A 62 11.08 11.12 6.20
CA LEU A 62 11.53 12.25 5.38
C LEU A 62 10.76 13.55 5.72
N ALA A 63 9.43 13.53 5.63
CA ALA A 63 8.63 14.73 5.82
C ALA A 63 8.51 15.14 7.30
N LYS A 64 8.57 14.17 8.24
CA LYS A 64 8.48 14.45 9.68
C LYS A 64 9.81 14.34 10.42
N GLY A 65 10.90 14.05 9.73
CA GLY A 65 12.24 13.97 10.33
C GLY A 65 12.37 12.87 11.39
N MET A 66 11.50 11.85 11.38
CA MET A 66 11.51 10.78 12.37
C MET A 66 12.66 9.82 12.14
N SER A 67 13.26 9.30 13.22
CA SER A 67 14.14 8.13 13.09
C SER A 67 13.36 6.91 12.63
N PRO A 68 14.00 5.91 11.97
CA PRO A 68 13.32 4.69 11.54
C PRO A 68 12.54 3.99 12.66
N MET A 69 13.10 3.98 13.88
CA MET A 69 12.45 3.44 15.07
C MET A 69 11.17 4.21 15.44
N LYS A 70 11.24 5.54 15.49
CA LYS A 70 10.07 6.39 15.79
C LYS A 70 9.00 6.27 14.70
N ALA A 71 9.38 6.23 13.42
CA ALA A 71 8.46 6.02 12.32
C ALA A 71 7.75 4.65 12.41
N GLY A 72 8.47 3.59 12.78
CA GLY A 72 7.89 2.28 13.04
C GLY A 72 6.88 2.31 14.19
N LEU A 73 7.23 2.93 15.32
CA LEU A 73 6.30 3.08 16.46
C LEU A 73 5.09 3.95 16.12
N ALA A 74 5.25 4.95 15.28
CA ALA A 74 4.15 5.80 14.83
C ALA A 74 3.10 5.03 14.01
N THR A 75 3.40 3.82 13.50
CA THR A 75 2.42 2.96 12.82
C THR A 75 1.54 2.13 13.75
N LEU A 76 1.76 2.18 15.07
CA LEU A 76 0.95 1.46 16.06
C LEU A 76 -0.56 1.69 15.94
N PRO A 77 -1.08 2.89 15.60
CA PRO A 77 -2.52 3.08 15.38
C PRO A 77 -3.09 2.16 14.31
N THR A 78 -2.33 1.87 13.24
CA THR A 78 -2.73 0.90 12.21
C THR A 78 -2.88 -0.50 12.77
N MET A 79 -1.92 -0.95 13.58
CA MET A 79 -1.95 -2.29 14.19
C MET A 79 -3.08 -2.42 15.20
N ALA A 80 -3.27 -1.42 16.05
CA ALA A 80 -4.34 -1.41 17.05
C ALA A 80 -5.73 -1.45 16.39
N ALA A 81 -5.95 -0.60 15.37
CA ALA A 81 -7.19 -0.60 14.61
C ALA A 81 -7.42 -1.93 13.88
N ASN A 82 -6.37 -2.51 13.28
CA ASN A 82 -6.46 -3.80 12.59
C ASN A 82 -6.93 -4.91 13.53
N VAL A 83 -6.25 -5.09 14.67
CA VAL A 83 -6.61 -6.13 15.66
C VAL A 83 -8.02 -5.92 16.19
N THR A 84 -8.35 -4.69 16.60
CA THR A 84 -9.67 -4.35 17.17
C THR A 84 -10.78 -4.65 16.17
N VAL A 85 -10.65 -4.17 14.94
CA VAL A 85 -11.67 -4.34 13.91
C VAL A 85 -11.78 -5.79 13.46
N THR A 86 -10.67 -6.53 13.35
CA THR A 86 -10.71 -7.98 13.06
C THR A 86 -11.54 -8.73 14.08
N LEU A 87 -11.35 -8.47 15.38
CA LEU A 87 -12.12 -9.11 16.46
C LEU A 87 -13.61 -8.71 16.42
N VAL A 88 -13.89 -7.44 16.21
CA VAL A 88 -15.28 -6.93 16.12
C VAL A 88 -15.98 -7.53 14.91
N VAL A 89 -15.37 -7.46 13.73
CA VAL A 89 -15.95 -7.99 12.49
C VAL A 89 -16.12 -9.50 12.57
N GLY A 90 -15.16 -10.25 13.12
CA GLY A 90 -15.29 -11.68 13.34
C GLY A 90 -16.52 -12.04 14.18
N ARG A 91 -16.74 -11.31 15.31
CA ARG A 91 -17.93 -11.50 16.16
C ARG A 91 -19.23 -11.10 15.47
N LEU A 92 -19.23 -9.99 14.70
CA LEU A 92 -20.41 -9.55 13.97
C LEU A 92 -20.79 -10.54 12.86
N MET A 93 -19.79 -11.05 12.14
CA MET A 93 -20.01 -12.05 11.08
C MET A 93 -20.60 -13.35 11.63
N SER A 94 -20.08 -13.86 12.76
CA SER A 94 -20.60 -15.06 13.40
C SER A 94 -22.06 -14.90 13.90
N ARG A 95 -22.46 -13.67 14.26
CA ARG A 95 -23.82 -13.38 14.74
C ARG A 95 -24.81 -13.06 13.62
N THR A 96 -24.38 -12.36 12.58
CA THR A 96 -25.28 -11.81 11.55
C THR A 96 -25.26 -12.58 10.24
N GLY A 97 -24.24 -13.38 9.98
CA GLY A 97 -24.01 -14.06 8.69
C GLY A 97 -23.74 -13.11 7.50
N ARG A 98 -23.77 -11.80 7.73
CA ARG A 98 -23.68 -10.77 6.67
C ARG A 98 -22.25 -10.39 6.37
N PHE A 99 -21.55 -11.13 5.53
CA PHE A 99 -20.15 -10.85 5.19
C PHE A 99 -19.98 -9.67 4.20
N LYS A 100 -20.90 -9.47 3.25
CA LYS A 100 -20.78 -8.43 2.21
C LYS A 100 -20.66 -7.03 2.78
N VAL A 101 -21.43 -6.69 3.79
CA VAL A 101 -21.40 -5.34 4.40
C VAL A 101 -20.02 -5.06 5.00
N HIS A 102 -19.45 -6.03 5.72
CA HIS A 102 -18.12 -5.90 6.33
C HIS A 102 -17.01 -5.83 5.29
N LEU A 103 -17.16 -6.60 4.19
CA LEU A 103 -16.24 -6.57 3.05
C LEU A 103 -16.22 -5.19 2.40
N VAL A 104 -17.40 -4.67 2.02
CA VAL A 104 -17.51 -3.36 1.37
C VAL A 104 -17.03 -2.24 2.29
N ALA A 105 -17.38 -2.28 3.57
CA ALA A 105 -16.90 -1.33 4.57
C ALA A 105 -15.37 -1.40 4.74
N GLY A 106 -14.80 -2.62 4.77
CA GLY A 106 -13.35 -2.82 4.91
C GLY A 106 -12.57 -2.27 3.71
N VAL A 107 -12.96 -2.64 2.49
CA VAL A 107 -12.30 -2.15 1.29
C VAL A 107 -12.54 -0.64 1.09
N GLY A 108 -13.74 -0.15 1.43
CA GLY A 108 -14.05 1.27 1.45
C GLY A 108 -13.16 2.05 2.42
N SER A 109 -12.97 1.52 3.64
CA SER A 109 -12.06 2.11 4.64
C SER A 109 -10.61 2.18 4.14
N LEU A 110 -10.11 1.14 3.43
CA LEU A 110 -8.79 1.18 2.79
C LEU A 110 -8.70 2.27 1.73
N THR A 111 -9.74 2.42 0.91
CA THR A 111 -9.79 3.47 -0.11
C THR A 111 -9.78 4.87 0.53
N VAL A 112 -10.55 5.07 1.60
CA VAL A 112 -10.56 6.32 2.38
C VAL A 112 -9.18 6.59 2.99
N ALA A 113 -8.51 5.56 3.54
CA ALA A 113 -7.15 5.70 4.07
C ALA A 113 -6.18 6.23 3.00
N MET A 114 -6.22 5.66 1.79
CA MET A 114 -5.38 6.11 0.67
C MET A 114 -5.70 7.55 0.26
N LEU A 115 -6.98 7.94 0.26
CA LEU A 115 -7.38 9.32 -0.02
C LEU A 115 -6.89 10.28 1.07
N VAL A 116 -6.99 9.92 2.34
CA VAL A 116 -6.43 10.70 3.45
C VAL A 116 -4.92 10.86 3.29
N PHE A 117 -4.20 9.77 2.98
CA PHE A 117 -2.75 9.86 2.74
C PHE A 117 -2.40 10.68 1.50
N ALA A 118 -3.25 10.71 0.48
CA ALA A 118 -3.07 11.54 -0.71
C ALA A 118 -3.23 13.05 -0.42
N THR A 119 -3.86 13.43 0.69
CA THR A 119 -3.98 14.84 1.10
C THR A 119 -2.88 15.30 2.05
N LEU A 120 -1.96 14.40 2.44
CA LEU A 120 -0.85 14.75 3.32
C LEU A 120 0.05 15.82 2.70
N ARG A 121 0.55 16.68 3.58
CA ARG A 121 1.54 17.73 3.30
C ARG A 121 2.73 17.53 4.24
N ASP A 122 3.81 18.23 3.96
CA ASP A 122 4.99 18.28 4.81
C ASP A 122 4.68 18.81 6.23
N ASP A 123 3.76 19.77 6.35
CA ASP A 123 3.31 20.39 7.60
C ASP A 123 2.16 19.65 8.31
N SER A 124 1.53 18.63 7.68
CA SER A 124 0.36 17.92 8.25
C SER A 124 0.61 17.41 9.66
N PRO A 125 -0.29 17.66 10.63
CA PRO A 125 -0.08 17.24 12.00
C PRO A 125 -0.17 15.69 12.12
N LEU A 126 0.55 15.11 13.07
CA LEU A 126 0.62 13.64 13.24
C LEU A 126 -0.73 12.99 13.53
N TRP A 127 -1.65 13.69 14.20
CA TRP A 127 -2.98 13.18 14.44
C TRP A 127 -3.76 12.96 13.15
N TYR A 128 -3.52 13.79 12.13
CA TYR A 128 -4.15 13.64 10.82
C TYR A 128 -3.62 12.40 10.09
N VAL A 129 -2.32 12.15 10.17
CA VAL A 129 -1.70 10.92 9.67
C VAL A 129 -2.27 9.70 10.40
N ALA A 130 -2.44 9.79 11.72
CA ALA A 130 -3.01 8.73 12.55
C ALA A 130 -4.45 8.39 12.16
N ILE A 131 -5.27 9.36 11.73
CA ILE A 131 -6.61 9.10 11.18
C ILE A 131 -6.51 8.19 9.96
N GLY A 132 -5.64 8.50 8.99
CA GLY A 132 -5.42 7.64 7.83
C GLY A 132 -4.94 6.24 8.23
N MET A 133 -4.08 6.13 9.24
CA MET A 133 -3.60 4.86 9.79
C MET A 133 -4.73 4.04 10.43
N VAL A 134 -5.63 4.68 11.16
CA VAL A 134 -6.79 4.01 11.77
C VAL A 134 -7.72 3.47 10.67
N PHE A 135 -8.04 4.28 9.64
CA PHE A 135 -8.82 3.79 8.50
C PHE A 135 -8.14 2.65 7.77
N MET A 136 -6.83 2.71 7.59
CA MET A 136 -6.04 1.64 6.97
C MET A 136 -6.12 0.36 7.80
N GLY A 137 -5.87 0.44 9.10
CA GLY A 137 -5.94 -0.72 10.01
C GLY A 137 -7.34 -1.32 10.07
N ALA A 138 -8.36 -0.48 10.22
CA ALA A 138 -9.75 -0.90 10.22
C ALA A 138 -10.14 -1.59 8.91
N GLY A 139 -9.73 -1.01 7.79
CA GLY A 139 -9.96 -1.57 6.46
C GLY A 139 -9.30 -2.94 6.28
N LEU A 140 -8.04 -3.08 6.69
CA LEU A 140 -7.33 -4.36 6.65
C LEU A 140 -8.00 -5.42 7.54
N GLY A 141 -8.35 -5.06 8.79
CA GLY A 141 -9.00 -5.96 9.74
C GLY A 141 -10.34 -6.49 9.23
N ALA A 142 -11.17 -5.62 8.66
CA ALA A 142 -12.46 -6.00 8.11
C ALA A 142 -12.32 -6.78 6.77
N ALA A 143 -11.49 -6.29 5.85
CA ALA A 143 -11.37 -6.88 4.52
C ALA A 143 -10.73 -8.27 4.56
N MET A 144 -9.60 -8.44 5.26
CA MET A 144 -8.83 -9.67 5.27
C MET A 144 -9.67 -10.86 5.72
N GLN A 145 -10.32 -10.74 6.88
CA GLN A 145 -11.16 -11.79 7.44
C GLN A 145 -12.31 -12.14 6.49
N THR A 146 -12.98 -11.11 5.98
CA THR A 146 -14.18 -11.28 5.15
C THR A 146 -13.86 -11.86 3.78
N ILE A 147 -12.76 -11.45 3.14
CA ILE A 147 -12.37 -11.99 1.83
C ILE A 147 -11.95 -13.45 1.95
N THR A 148 -11.25 -13.83 3.03
CA THR A 148 -10.89 -15.23 3.29
C THR A 148 -12.14 -16.08 3.43
N THR A 149 -13.10 -15.64 4.25
CA THR A 149 -14.38 -16.34 4.43
C THR A 149 -15.15 -16.45 3.10
N LEU A 150 -15.21 -15.38 2.31
CA LEU A 150 -15.82 -15.40 0.97
C LEU A 150 -15.16 -16.44 0.07
N ALA A 151 -13.83 -16.47 0.01
CA ALA A 151 -13.09 -17.40 -0.84
C ALA A 151 -13.33 -18.88 -0.47
N GLN A 152 -13.60 -19.13 0.81
CA GLN A 152 -13.83 -20.46 1.37
C GLN A 152 -15.30 -20.91 1.31
N SER A 153 -16.26 -19.99 1.16
CA SER A 153 -17.69 -20.23 1.37
C SER A 153 -18.32 -21.30 0.47
N GLU A 154 -17.77 -21.50 -0.73
CA GLU A 154 -18.27 -22.47 -1.71
C GLU A 154 -17.25 -23.61 -1.99
N VAL A 155 -16.16 -23.66 -1.21
CA VAL A 155 -15.06 -24.62 -1.41
C VAL A 155 -15.34 -25.88 -0.58
N PRO A 156 -15.24 -27.09 -1.17
CA PRO A 156 -15.37 -28.34 -0.43
C PRO A 156 -14.34 -28.41 0.71
N GLY A 157 -14.74 -28.97 1.87
CA GLY A 157 -13.89 -29.04 3.07
C GLY A 157 -12.50 -29.63 2.84
N ARG A 158 -12.39 -30.66 1.98
CA ARG A 158 -11.10 -31.26 1.59
C ARG A 158 -10.14 -30.31 0.88
N ASP A 159 -10.66 -29.28 0.21
CA ASP A 159 -9.87 -28.31 -0.57
C ASP A 159 -9.67 -26.98 0.20
N MET A 160 -10.19 -26.86 1.42
CA MET A 160 -10.16 -25.63 2.24
C MET A 160 -8.74 -25.12 2.52
N GLY A 161 -7.81 -26.03 2.81
CA GLY A 161 -6.40 -25.70 3.04
C GLY A 161 -5.76 -25.12 1.79
N ALA A 162 -5.97 -25.73 0.62
CA ALA A 162 -5.47 -25.26 -0.66
C ALA A 162 -6.09 -23.91 -1.06
N ALA A 163 -7.39 -23.71 -0.79
CA ALA A 163 -8.04 -22.43 -1.02
C ALA A 163 -7.42 -21.30 -0.18
N THR A 164 -7.20 -21.57 1.12
CA THR A 164 -6.58 -20.58 2.03
C THR A 164 -5.14 -20.25 1.62
N ALA A 165 -4.35 -21.27 1.30
CA ALA A 165 -2.98 -21.08 0.82
C ALA A 165 -2.95 -20.26 -0.47
N SER A 166 -3.84 -20.55 -1.43
CA SER A 166 -3.94 -19.85 -2.70
C SER A 166 -4.28 -18.38 -2.53
N VAL A 167 -5.30 -18.02 -1.73
CA VAL A 167 -5.68 -16.60 -1.54
C VAL A 167 -4.58 -15.82 -0.82
N ASN A 168 -3.86 -16.44 0.13
CA ASN A 168 -2.71 -15.82 0.77
C ASN A 168 -1.54 -15.62 -0.19
N PHE A 169 -1.29 -16.59 -1.08
CA PHE A 169 -0.31 -16.49 -2.14
C PHE A 169 -0.61 -15.28 -3.05
N PHE A 170 -1.85 -15.15 -3.53
CA PHE A 170 -2.23 -14.00 -4.37
C PHE A 170 -2.14 -12.67 -3.63
N ARG A 171 -2.48 -12.63 -2.34
CA ARG A 171 -2.28 -11.45 -1.50
C ARG A 171 -0.80 -11.06 -1.42
N SER A 172 0.08 -12.03 -1.18
CA SER A 172 1.53 -11.77 -1.09
C SER A 172 2.11 -11.31 -2.42
N ASN A 173 1.69 -11.93 -3.55
CA ASN A 173 2.09 -11.48 -4.88
C ASN A 173 1.55 -10.09 -5.19
N GLY A 174 0.29 -9.80 -4.86
CA GLY A 174 -0.26 -8.45 -4.94
C GLY A 174 0.58 -7.46 -4.13
N GLY A 175 1.00 -7.86 -2.94
CA GLY A 175 1.88 -7.09 -2.07
C GLY A 175 3.23 -6.77 -2.72
N THR A 176 3.88 -7.75 -3.31
CA THR A 176 5.16 -7.55 -4.03
C THR A 176 4.99 -6.58 -5.20
N VAL A 177 3.93 -6.79 -6.01
CA VAL A 177 3.61 -5.88 -7.13
C VAL A 177 3.30 -4.48 -6.61
N GLY A 178 2.52 -4.36 -5.54
CA GLY A 178 2.16 -3.09 -4.93
C GLY A 178 3.37 -2.33 -4.40
N ALA A 179 4.21 -2.98 -3.61
CA ALA A 179 5.43 -2.37 -3.10
C ALA A 179 6.36 -1.91 -4.24
N ALA A 180 6.58 -2.76 -5.24
CA ALA A 180 7.41 -2.42 -6.39
C ALA A 180 6.83 -1.26 -7.21
N ALA A 181 5.51 -1.29 -7.50
CA ALA A 181 4.84 -0.24 -8.26
C ALA A 181 4.85 1.10 -7.51
N PHE A 182 4.54 1.11 -6.21
CA PHE A 182 4.50 2.34 -5.42
C PHE A 182 5.88 2.97 -5.29
N LEU A 183 6.92 2.17 -5.01
CA LEU A 183 8.29 2.66 -4.96
C LEU A 183 8.77 3.13 -6.33
N SER A 184 8.44 2.40 -7.41
CA SER A 184 8.80 2.81 -8.77
C SER A 184 8.16 4.15 -9.15
N ILE A 185 6.86 4.35 -8.86
CA ILE A 185 6.17 5.62 -9.08
C ILE A 185 6.81 6.73 -8.23
N LEU A 186 7.06 6.44 -6.95
CA LEU A 186 7.68 7.40 -6.05
C LEU A 186 9.04 7.88 -6.59
N PHE A 187 9.96 6.96 -6.85
CA PHE A 187 11.31 7.32 -7.27
C PHE A 187 11.37 7.90 -8.70
N SER A 188 10.47 7.50 -9.60
CA SER A 188 10.40 8.09 -10.94
C SER A 188 9.90 9.53 -10.93
N LEU A 189 9.03 9.89 -9.98
CA LEU A 189 8.44 11.23 -9.88
C LEU A 189 9.17 12.16 -8.90
N ALA A 190 9.80 11.59 -7.86
CA ALA A 190 10.39 12.39 -6.81
C ALA A 190 11.47 13.35 -7.34
N GLY A 191 12.37 12.87 -8.20
CA GLY A 191 13.42 13.69 -8.79
C GLY A 191 12.88 14.91 -9.54
N SER A 192 11.95 14.71 -10.47
CA SER A 192 11.35 15.78 -11.27
C SER A 192 10.53 16.76 -10.41
N ARG A 193 9.77 16.25 -9.45
CA ARG A 193 8.95 17.09 -8.55
C ARG A 193 9.80 17.93 -7.60
N ILE A 194 10.89 17.38 -7.10
CA ILE A 194 11.84 18.11 -6.27
C ILE A 194 12.55 19.18 -7.11
N SER A 195 13.05 18.84 -8.30
CA SER A 195 13.71 19.81 -9.19
C SER A 195 12.78 20.97 -9.56
N GLU A 196 11.51 20.69 -9.84
CA GLU A 196 10.50 21.73 -10.13
C GLU A 196 10.31 22.68 -8.93
N ARG A 197 10.20 22.17 -7.70
CA ARG A 197 10.04 22.98 -6.49
C ARG A 197 11.28 23.79 -6.16
N VAL A 198 12.46 23.18 -6.29
CA VAL A 198 13.74 23.85 -6.08
C VAL A 198 13.94 24.96 -7.13
N ALA A 199 13.58 24.72 -8.41
CA ALA A 199 13.65 25.73 -9.46
C ALA A 199 12.77 26.95 -9.16
N VAL A 200 11.55 26.73 -8.65
CA VAL A 200 10.67 27.82 -8.20
C VAL A 200 11.27 28.56 -6.99
N ALA A 201 11.73 27.84 -5.98
CA ALA A 201 12.35 28.42 -4.79
C ALA A 201 13.64 29.20 -5.11
N SER A 202 14.40 28.77 -6.12
CA SER A 202 15.64 29.45 -6.55
C SER A 202 15.41 30.83 -7.15
N GLN A 203 14.16 31.20 -7.47
CA GLN A 203 13.81 32.57 -7.88
C GLN A 203 13.72 33.51 -6.68
N ASP A 204 13.53 32.99 -5.46
CA ASP A 204 13.51 33.78 -4.26
C ASP A 204 14.93 34.16 -3.79
N ALA A 205 15.14 35.43 -3.47
CA ALA A 205 16.42 35.92 -2.99
C ALA A 205 16.81 35.33 -1.63
N SER A 206 15.84 35.07 -0.77
CA SER A 206 16.02 34.43 0.54
C SER A 206 16.55 33.02 0.42
N PHE A 207 15.96 32.21 -0.47
CA PHE A 207 16.41 30.84 -0.74
C PHE A 207 17.85 30.84 -1.30
N ARG A 208 18.16 31.71 -2.28
CA ARG A 208 19.51 31.79 -2.87
C ARG A 208 20.57 32.17 -1.84
N ARG A 209 20.24 33.08 -0.91
CA ARG A 209 21.13 33.45 0.17
C ARG A 209 21.42 32.27 1.09
N LEU A 210 20.39 31.59 1.58
CA LEU A 210 20.52 30.44 2.46
C LEU A 210 21.24 29.26 1.77
N ALA A 211 20.90 28.95 0.52
CA ALA A 211 21.55 27.90 -0.26
C ALA A 211 23.04 28.19 -0.54
N GLY A 212 23.44 29.47 -0.58
CA GLY A 212 24.81 29.90 -0.75
C GLY A 212 25.67 29.80 0.50
N GLU A 213 25.10 29.59 1.69
CA GLU A 213 25.86 29.38 2.92
C GLU A 213 26.74 28.11 2.83
N PRO A 214 27.98 28.14 3.34
CA PRO A 214 28.94 27.05 3.16
C PRO A 214 28.39 25.67 3.58
N ALA A 215 27.66 25.60 4.70
CA ALA A 215 27.09 24.38 5.23
C ALA A 215 26.00 23.80 4.30
N ASN A 216 25.11 24.64 3.78
CA ASN A 216 24.05 24.24 2.86
C ASN A 216 24.61 23.88 1.47
N ALA A 217 25.58 24.66 0.97
CA ALA A 217 26.22 24.45 -0.32
C ALA A 217 26.97 23.10 -0.37
N GLU A 218 27.62 22.70 0.73
CA GLU A 218 28.31 21.43 0.84
C GLU A 218 27.31 20.25 0.86
N ALA A 219 26.24 20.35 1.64
CA ALA A 219 25.17 19.36 1.68
C ALA A 219 24.48 19.20 0.31
N LEU A 220 24.25 20.28 -0.41
CA LEU A 220 23.61 20.26 -1.74
C LEU A 220 24.49 19.65 -2.84
N LYS A 221 25.84 19.80 -2.75
CA LYS A 221 26.76 19.21 -3.72
C LYS A 221 26.70 17.68 -3.78
N GLY A 222 26.42 17.03 -2.65
CA GLY A 222 26.27 15.57 -2.57
C GLY A 222 24.95 15.05 -3.14
N VAL A 223 23.96 15.92 -3.33
CA VAL A 223 22.57 15.57 -3.62
C VAL A 223 22.16 15.93 -5.05
N LEU A 224 22.61 17.07 -5.54
CA LEU A 224 22.33 17.52 -6.90
C LEU A 224 23.21 16.76 -7.89
N ARG A 225 22.61 15.96 -8.76
CA ARG A 225 23.32 15.33 -9.87
C ARG A 225 23.61 16.35 -10.97
N PRO A 226 24.67 16.13 -11.77
CA PRO A 226 25.00 17.00 -12.90
C PRO A 226 23.90 17.08 -13.98
N ASP A 227 23.03 16.08 -14.03
CA ASP A 227 21.85 15.99 -14.91
C ASP A 227 20.60 16.70 -14.36
N GLY A 228 20.74 17.45 -13.24
CA GLY A 228 19.62 18.13 -12.57
C GLY A 228 18.75 17.20 -11.72
N GLY A 229 19.08 15.93 -11.61
CA GLY A 229 18.42 14.97 -10.74
C GLY A 229 18.83 15.12 -9.28
N VAL A 230 18.00 14.59 -8.38
CA VAL A 230 18.27 14.56 -6.93
C VAL A 230 18.58 13.12 -6.52
N ASN A 231 19.70 12.92 -5.84
CA ASN A 231 20.00 11.62 -5.25
C ASN A 231 19.24 11.47 -3.92
N LEU A 232 18.24 10.58 -3.92
CA LEU A 232 17.41 10.27 -2.75
C LEU A 232 17.87 9.04 -1.96
N GLU A 233 19.00 8.43 -2.36
CA GLU A 233 19.53 7.23 -1.68
C GLU A 233 19.96 7.54 -0.24
N ASP A 234 20.45 8.75 0.00
CA ASP A 234 20.77 9.22 1.35
C ASP A 234 19.93 10.46 1.70
N SER A 235 18.87 10.24 2.46
CA SER A 235 17.99 11.31 2.93
C SER A 235 18.50 12.02 4.21
N ALA A 236 19.63 11.58 4.75
CA ALA A 236 20.22 12.15 5.96
C ALA A 236 20.65 13.61 5.77
N PHE A 237 20.98 14.01 4.54
CA PHE A 237 21.36 15.40 4.21
C PHE A 237 20.27 16.42 4.56
N LEU A 238 18.99 16.05 4.42
CA LEU A 238 17.87 16.95 4.73
C LEU A 238 17.87 17.41 6.19
N ARG A 239 18.50 16.65 7.10
CA ARG A 239 18.61 16.99 8.51
C ARG A 239 19.70 18.03 8.79
N HIS A 240 20.61 18.21 7.85
CA HIS A 240 21.73 19.13 7.95
C HIS A 240 21.49 20.46 7.20
N LEU A 241 20.39 20.50 6.38
CA LEU A 241 19.98 21.72 5.67
C LEU A 241 19.19 22.65 6.58
N ASP A 242 19.36 23.95 6.35
CA ASP A 242 18.48 24.96 6.92
C ASP A 242 17.01 24.67 6.52
N PRO A 243 16.04 24.80 7.42
CA PRO A 243 14.62 24.57 7.12
C PRO A 243 14.12 25.28 5.86
N GLY A 244 14.57 26.49 5.59
CA GLY A 244 14.19 27.23 4.38
C GLY A 244 14.73 26.63 3.09
N VAL A 245 15.86 25.90 3.14
CA VAL A 245 16.43 25.19 2.00
C VAL A 245 15.83 23.78 1.87
N ALA A 246 15.53 23.10 2.99
CA ALA A 246 14.97 21.77 3.01
C ALA A 246 13.50 21.74 2.52
N GLN A 247 12.72 22.81 2.76
CA GLN A 247 11.28 22.85 2.47
C GLN A 247 10.91 22.51 1.02
N PRO A 248 11.53 23.08 -0.04
CA PRO A 248 11.20 22.73 -1.41
C PRO A 248 11.45 21.25 -1.74
N PHE A 249 12.46 20.62 -1.13
CA PHE A 249 12.73 19.19 -1.27
C PHE A 249 11.62 18.36 -0.64
N LEU A 250 11.17 18.72 0.56
CA LEU A 250 10.08 18.04 1.27
C LEU A 250 8.76 18.18 0.52
N GLU A 251 8.42 19.38 0.04
CA GLU A 251 7.23 19.61 -0.77
C GLU A 251 7.23 18.80 -2.06
N GLY A 252 8.36 18.76 -2.76
CA GLY A 252 8.52 17.96 -3.98
C GLY A 252 8.33 16.46 -3.72
N TYR A 253 8.95 15.96 -2.66
CA TYR A 253 8.83 14.57 -2.25
C TYR A 253 7.39 14.19 -1.83
N VAL A 254 6.74 15.01 -1.02
CA VAL A 254 5.35 14.78 -0.60
C VAL A 254 4.39 14.88 -1.79
N SER A 255 4.68 15.75 -2.76
CA SER A 255 3.94 15.82 -4.03
C SER A 255 4.03 14.51 -4.83
N ALA A 256 5.20 13.85 -4.87
CA ALA A 256 5.35 12.54 -5.49
C ALA A 256 4.58 11.45 -4.71
N LEU A 257 4.66 11.45 -3.38
CA LEU A 257 3.88 10.55 -2.52
C LEU A 257 2.37 10.69 -2.72
N ARG A 258 1.88 11.90 -2.97
CA ARG A 258 0.46 12.13 -3.29
C ARG A 258 0.02 11.29 -4.49
N VAL A 259 0.81 11.26 -5.57
CA VAL A 259 0.49 10.46 -6.76
C VAL A 259 0.48 8.97 -6.42
N VAL A 260 1.43 8.51 -5.61
CA VAL A 260 1.49 7.13 -5.13
C VAL A 260 0.22 6.74 -4.37
N PHE A 261 -0.21 7.57 -3.41
CA PHE A 261 -1.42 7.29 -2.63
C PHE A 261 -2.69 7.41 -3.47
N LEU A 262 -2.76 8.32 -4.45
CA LEU A 262 -3.87 8.39 -5.40
C LEU A 262 -3.94 7.13 -6.26
N THR A 263 -2.80 6.58 -6.69
CA THR A 263 -2.76 5.29 -7.39
C THR A 263 -3.29 4.17 -6.50
N GLY A 264 -2.89 4.16 -5.22
CA GLY A 264 -3.42 3.23 -4.23
C GLY A 264 -4.94 3.39 -4.02
N ALA A 265 -5.44 4.62 -3.99
CA ALA A 265 -6.87 4.91 -3.89
C ALA A 265 -7.64 4.41 -5.14
N ALA A 266 -7.07 4.56 -6.33
CA ALA A 266 -7.67 4.05 -7.56
C ALA A 266 -7.77 2.51 -7.54
N VAL A 267 -6.72 1.81 -7.12
CA VAL A 267 -6.73 0.35 -6.93
C VAL A 267 -7.75 -0.06 -5.86
N GLY A 268 -7.78 0.66 -4.73
CA GLY A 268 -8.76 0.46 -3.67
C GLY A 268 -10.21 0.66 -4.15
N LEU A 269 -10.44 1.68 -4.98
CA LEU A 269 -11.76 1.95 -5.57
C LEU A 269 -12.20 0.82 -6.52
N ILE A 270 -11.29 0.29 -7.33
CA ILE A 270 -11.57 -0.89 -8.18
C ILE A 270 -11.99 -2.07 -7.30
N ALA A 271 -11.26 -2.35 -6.23
CA ALA A 271 -11.60 -3.41 -5.28
C ALA A 271 -12.96 -3.15 -4.60
N PHE A 272 -13.25 -1.90 -4.23
CA PHE A 272 -14.52 -1.49 -3.66
C PHE A 272 -15.70 -1.73 -4.62
N VAL A 273 -15.57 -1.33 -5.88
CA VAL A 273 -16.58 -1.56 -6.91
C VAL A 273 -16.82 -3.05 -7.12
N ILE A 274 -15.74 -3.86 -7.20
CA ILE A 274 -15.85 -5.33 -7.32
C ILE A 274 -16.59 -5.90 -6.10
N ALA A 275 -16.23 -5.48 -4.88
CA ALA A 275 -16.86 -5.95 -3.65
C ALA A 275 -18.34 -5.55 -3.58
N ALA A 276 -18.69 -4.33 -3.95
CA ALA A 276 -20.05 -3.82 -3.88
C ALA A 276 -21.00 -4.47 -4.91
N TRP A 277 -20.52 -4.69 -6.15
CA TRP A 277 -21.38 -5.10 -7.27
C TRP A 277 -21.33 -6.59 -7.58
N ARG A 278 -20.16 -7.22 -7.46
CA ARG A 278 -19.97 -8.62 -7.88
C ARG A 278 -20.17 -9.64 -6.77
N VAL A 279 -19.99 -9.23 -5.50
CA VAL A 279 -20.18 -10.12 -4.36
C VAL A 279 -21.66 -10.24 -4.03
N PRO A 280 -22.22 -11.47 -4.01
CA PRO A 280 -23.63 -11.69 -3.70
C PRO A 280 -23.98 -11.36 -2.24
N ASN A 281 -25.24 -11.04 -1.99
CA ASN A 281 -25.78 -10.79 -0.63
C ASN A 281 -26.10 -12.11 0.13
N THR A 282 -25.38 -13.18 -0.13
CA THR A 282 -25.62 -14.46 0.54
C THR A 282 -25.35 -14.34 2.05
N GLN A 283 -26.29 -14.80 2.85
CA GLN A 283 -26.04 -15.05 4.27
C GLN A 283 -25.39 -16.45 4.36
N LEU A 284 -24.32 -16.55 5.14
CA LEU A 284 -23.81 -17.88 5.50
C LEU A 284 -24.90 -18.50 6.38
N SER A 285 -25.51 -19.60 5.90
CA SER A 285 -26.38 -20.42 6.74
C SER A 285 -25.56 -20.90 7.93
N ALA A 286 -26.02 -20.59 9.13
CA ALA A 286 -25.48 -21.14 10.36
C ALA A 286 -26.06 -22.57 10.47
N ASP A 287 -25.43 -23.55 9.80
CA ASP A 287 -25.64 -24.96 10.06
C ASP A 287 -24.50 -25.52 10.91
#